data_2c8971921d809736619b02850736cdf5
#
_entry.id   2c8971921d809736619b02850736cdf5
#
_cell.length_a   1.000
_cell.length_b   1.000
_cell.length_c   1.000
_cell.angle_alpha   90.00
_cell.angle_beta   90.00
_cell.angle_gamma   90.00
#
_symmetry.space_group_name_H-M   'P 1'
#
loop_
_entity.id
_entity.type
_entity.pdbx_description
1 polymer ?
#
loop_
_entity_poly.entity_id
_entity_poly.type
_entity_poly.pdbx_seq_one_letter_code
_entity_poly.pdbx_strand_id
1 'polypeptide(L)'
;CSDELFRDRHTLFAASRVPLLYVVGDNEWTDCRQLAAGHFDPLERLQKLRELFFAEPRSLGRQTLPVEQQARAPEHLRWRLGPVLFLSLNVPGPNNHFGLGSMPSDEYLARNPLLIDWLRQGFAVARREQAAGMVIVMQANPGFKHHAAGLTHAGYRDLLETLRTETLAFSGQVLLVHGDTHWQRIDQPLRHPKTKLPMTNFTRLETFGYPLMGWVKVIIDDELPQLFRFEVHPYRRR
;
A
#
# COMPACT_ATOMS: atom_id res chain seq x y z
N CYS A 1 -6.71 -18.25 -6.79
CA CYS A 1 -7.76 -17.50 -6.07
C CYS A 1 -8.84 -18.38 -5.43
N SER A 2 -8.59 -19.71 -5.30
CA SER A 2 -9.59 -20.59 -4.65
C SER A 2 -9.72 -20.30 -3.15
N ASP A 3 -10.86 -20.67 -2.58
CA ASP A 3 -11.10 -20.59 -1.13
C ASP A 3 -10.08 -21.40 -0.33
N GLU A 4 -9.64 -22.53 -0.87
CA GLU A 4 -8.62 -23.37 -0.26
C GLU A 4 -7.28 -22.60 -0.19
N LEU A 5 -6.85 -22.01 -1.31
CA LEU A 5 -5.64 -21.20 -1.35
C LEU A 5 -5.68 -20.05 -0.33
N PHE A 6 -6.82 -19.36 -0.20
CA PHE A 6 -6.95 -18.27 0.76
C PHE A 6 -6.87 -18.77 2.20
N ARG A 7 -7.51 -19.89 2.53
CA ARG A 7 -7.40 -20.52 3.85
C ARG A 7 -5.98 -20.97 4.17
N ASP A 8 -5.27 -21.54 3.20
CA ASP A 8 -3.88 -21.95 3.37
C ASP A 8 -2.98 -20.74 3.63
N ARG A 9 -3.16 -19.65 2.89
CA ARG A 9 -2.41 -18.40 3.10
C ARG A 9 -2.74 -17.77 4.45
N HIS A 10 -4.01 -17.75 4.83
CA HIS A 10 -4.41 -17.28 6.16
C HIS A 10 -3.74 -18.09 7.27
N THR A 11 -3.75 -19.41 7.17
CA THR A 11 -3.09 -20.32 8.14
C THR A 11 -1.58 -20.04 8.22
N LEU A 12 -0.93 -19.86 7.07
CA LEU A 12 0.49 -19.52 7.00
C LEU A 12 0.79 -18.18 7.69
N PHE A 13 0.00 -17.16 7.41
CA PHE A 13 0.20 -15.82 7.97
C PHE A 13 -0.13 -15.78 9.46
N ALA A 14 -1.16 -16.48 9.90
CA ALA A 14 -1.50 -16.63 11.31
C ALA A 14 -0.41 -17.35 12.13
N ALA A 15 0.42 -18.16 11.48
CA ALA A 15 1.55 -18.84 12.13
C ALA A 15 2.78 -17.94 12.35
N SER A 16 2.80 -16.72 11.85
CA SER A 16 3.88 -15.75 12.06
C SER A 16 4.13 -15.56 13.57
N ARG A 17 5.39 -15.52 13.98
CA ARG A 17 5.75 -15.31 15.41
C ARG A 17 5.55 -13.85 15.85
N VAL A 18 5.55 -12.93 14.92
CA VAL A 18 5.40 -11.48 15.11
C VAL A 18 4.14 -10.99 14.42
N PRO A 19 3.62 -9.79 14.76
CA PRO A 19 2.50 -9.19 14.04
C PRO A 19 2.77 -9.16 12.53
N LEU A 20 1.78 -9.59 11.74
CA LEU A 20 1.83 -9.59 10.28
C LEU A 20 0.68 -8.75 9.74
N LEU A 21 1.00 -7.68 9.05
CA LEU A 21 0.03 -6.83 8.36
C LEU A 21 0.00 -7.24 6.90
N TYR A 22 -1.17 -7.67 6.44
CA TYR A 22 -1.38 -8.09 5.07
C TYR A 22 -1.97 -6.95 4.25
N VAL A 23 -1.44 -6.72 3.06
CA VAL A 23 -1.95 -5.73 2.11
C VAL A 23 -2.34 -6.46 0.84
N VAL A 24 -3.59 -6.29 0.42
CA VAL A 24 -4.12 -6.96 -0.77
C VAL A 24 -3.54 -6.36 -2.05
N GLY A 25 -3.28 -7.19 -3.04
CA GLY A 25 -2.83 -6.81 -4.36
C GLY A 25 -3.78 -7.30 -5.46
N ASP A 26 -3.40 -7.08 -6.70
CA ASP A 26 -4.15 -7.49 -7.88
C ASP A 26 -4.31 -9.01 -7.98
N ASN A 27 -3.26 -9.76 -7.66
CA ASN A 27 -3.26 -11.23 -7.71
C ASN A 27 -4.27 -11.87 -6.76
N GLU A 28 -4.69 -11.18 -5.71
CA GLU A 28 -5.60 -11.70 -4.72
C GLU A 28 -7.07 -11.45 -5.07
N TRP A 29 -7.38 -10.48 -5.97
CA TRP A 29 -8.78 -10.22 -6.32
C TRP A 29 -9.00 -9.78 -7.77
N THR A 30 -8.38 -8.71 -8.29
CA THR A 30 -8.68 -8.21 -9.64
C THR A 30 -8.29 -9.18 -10.72
N ASP A 31 -7.17 -9.88 -10.57
CA ASP A 31 -6.65 -10.86 -11.51
C ASP A 31 -7.32 -12.24 -11.40
N CYS A 32 -8.09 -12.48 -10.35
CA CYS A 32 -8.83 -13.71 -10.16
C CYS A 32 -9.83 -13.99 -11.29
N ARG A 33 -10.25 -12.97 -12.06
CA ARG A 33 -11.07 -13.10 -13.28
C ARG A 33 -10.37 -13.85 -14.42
N GLN A 34 -9.06 -13.94 -14.40
CA GLN A 34 -8.30 -14.63 -15.44
C GLN A 34 -8.56 -16.15 -15.36
N LEU A 35 -8.63 -16.81 -16.52
CA LEU A 35 -8.84 -18.28 -16.58
C LEU A 35 -7.78 -19.04 -15.80
N ALA A 36 -6.51 -18.62 -15.92
CA ALA A 36 -5.40 -19.24 -15.20
C ALA A 36 -5.49 -19.07 -13.67
N ALA A 37 -6.23 -18.08 -13.18
CA ALA A 37 -6.45 -17.82 -11.76
C ALA A 37 -7.74 -18.45 -11.23
N GLY A 38 -8.54 -19.13 -12.08
CA GLY A 38 -9.76 -19.84 -11.73
C GLY A 38 -11.06 -19.15 -12.15
N HIS A 39 -10.99 -18.02 -12.85
CA HIS A 39 -12.14 -17.30 -13.42
C HIS A 39 -13.19 -16.89 -12.37
N PHE A 40 -12.74 -16.40 -11.23
CA PHE A 40 -13.60 -15.93 -10.15
C PHE A 40 -14.05 -14.47 -10.35
N ASP A 41 -15.19 -14.13 -9.77
CA ASP A 41 -15.61 -12.72 -9.68
C ASP A 41 -14.69 -11.93 -8.74
N PRO A 42 -14.07 -10.82 -9.19
CA PRO A 42 -13.15 -10.03 -8.37
C PRO A 42 -13.79 -9.48 -7.08
N LEU A 43 -15.04 -9.03 -7.14
CA LEU A 43 -15.71 -8.44 -5.98
C LEU A 43 -16.05 -9.50 -4.94
N GLU A 44 -16.45 -10.68 -5.39
CA GLU A 44 -16.67 -11.82 -4.52
C GLU A 44 -15.34 -12.23 -3.85
N ARG A 45 -14.21 -12.25 -4.61
CA ARG A 45 -12.91 -12.56 -4.03
C ARG A 45 -12.46 -11.51 -3.01
N LEU A 46 -12.65 -10.22 -3.29
CA LEU A 46 -12.37 -9.16 -2.32
C LEU A 46 -13.20 -9.33 -1.04
N GLN A 47 -14.48 -9.67 -1.18
CA GLN A 47 -15.33 -9.95 -0.01
C GLN A 47 -14.81 -11.15 0.79
N LYS A 48 -14.38 -12.21 0.12
CA LYS A 48 -13.79 -13.39 0.77
C LYS A 48 -12.47 -13.05 1.51
N LEU A 49 -11.65 -12.19 0.95
CA LEU A 49 -10.45 -11.70 1.63
C LEU A 49 -10.80 -10.91 2.89
N ARG A 50 -11.82 -10.04 2.83
CA ARG A 50 -12.31 -9.28 3.98
C ARG A 50 -12.76 -10.19 5.12
N GLU A 51 -13.52 -11.24 4.79
CA GLU A 51 -14.00 -12.24 5.75
C GLU A 51 -12.87 -13.02 6.43
N LEU A 52 -11.82 -13.36 5.69
CA LEU A 52 -10.73 -14.20 6.21
C LEU A 52 -9.62 -13.40 6.88
N PHE A 53 -9.19 -12.31 6.29
CA PHE A 53 -7.96 -11.61 6.70
C PHE A 53 -8.23 -10.33 7.48
N PHE A 54 -9.44 -9.78 7.40
CA PHE A 54 -9.80 -8.48 7.97
C PHE A 54 -11.07 -8.53 8.84
N ALA A 55 -11.45 -9.72 9.30
CA ALA A 55 -12.65 -9.91 10.15
C ALA A 55 -12.53 -9.18 11.49
N GLU A 56 -11.34 -8.97 11.98
CA GLU A 56 -11.09 -8.34 13.28
C GLU A 56 -10.08 -7.18 13.17
N PRO A 57 -10.22 -6.13 14.00
CA PRO A 57 -9.34 -4.96 13.98
C PRO A 57 -7.98 -5.25 14.64
N ARG A 58 -7.27 -6.25 14.14
CA ARG A 58 -5.93 -6.64 14.59
C ARG A 58 -5.10 -7.23 13.45
N SER A 59 -3.79 -7.22 13.61
CA SER A 59 -2.88 -7.93 12.71
C SER A 59 -3.07 -9.44 12.76
N LEU A 60 -2.59 -10.14 11.75
CA LEU A 60 -2.37 -11.58 11.80
C LEU A 60 -1.12 -11.89 12.65
N GLY A 61 -0.85 -13.18 12.85
CA GLY A 61 0.28 -13.70 13.62
C GLY A 61 -0.11 -14.16 15.02
N ARG A 62 0.81 -14.86 15.69
CA ARG A 62 0.61 -15.38 17.06
C ARG A 62 0.65 -14.25 18.11
N GLN A 63 1.47 -13.24 17.85
CA GLN A 63 1.42 -11.96 18.55
C GLN A 63 0.65 -11.01 17.66
N THR A 64 -0.34 -10.32 18.19
CA THR A 64 -1.18 -9.41 17.42
C THR A 64 -0.96 -7.97 17.83
N LEU A 65 -1.13 -7.07 16.87
CA LEU A 65 -1.12 -5.64 17.03
C LEU A 65 -2.54 -5.13 16.76
N PRO A 66 -3.16 -4.32 17.65
CA PRO A 66 -4.43 -3.68 17.36
C PRO A 66 -4.28 -2.71 16.20
N VAL A 67 -5.26 -2.68 15.32
CA VAL A 67 -5.32 -1.77 14.17
C VAL A 67 -6.69 -1.12 14.09
N GLU A 68 -6.75 0.06 13.51
CA GLU A 68 -8.01 0.67 13.10
C GLU A 68 -8.32 0.24 11.67
N GLN A 69 -9.58 -0.07 11.40
CA GLN A 69 -10.07 -0.45 10.07
C GLN A 69 -11.04 0.61 9.55
N GLN A 70 -11.02 0.87 8.24
CA GLN A 70 -12.04 1.68 7.62
C GLN A 70 -13.36 0.89 7.53
N ALA A 71 -14.45 1.44 8.05
CA ALA A 71 -15.72 0.71 8.23
C ALA A 71 -16.27 0.08 6.93
N ARG A 72 -16.07 0.70 5.76
CA ARG A 72 -16.58 0.22 4.47
C ARG A 72 -15.54 -0.51 3.62
N ALA A 73 -14.28 -0.49 4.05
CA ALA A 73 -13.16 -1.13 3.37
C ALA A 73 -12.17 -1.62 4.44
N PRO A 74 -12.47 -2.73 5.15
CA PRO A 74 -11.70 -3.19 6.31
C PRO A 74 -10.25 -3.59 5.99
N GLU A 75 -9.91 -3.77 4.73
CA GLU A 75 -8.55 -3.96 4.24
C GLU A 75 -7.70 -2.66 4.30
N HIS A 76 -8.32 -1.51 4.48
CA HIS A 76 -7.64 -0.27 4.79
C HIS A 76 -7.39 -0.21 6.30
N LEU A 77 -6.14 -0.38 6.68
CA LEU A 77 -5.69 -0.43 8.07
C LEU A 77 -4.94 0.84 8.45
N ARG A 78 -5.00 1.20 9.74
CA ARG A 78 -4.16 2.23 10.35
C ARG A 78 -3.66 1.74 11.70
N TRP A 79 -2.39 1.94 11.98
CA TRP A 79 -1.77 1.60 13.26
C TRP A 79 -0.59 2.51 13.55
N ARG A 80 -0.08 2.45 14.77
CA ARG A 80 1.08 3.23 15.20
C ARG A 80 2.19 2.33 15.73
N LEU A 81 3.43 2.66 15.41
CA LEU A 81 4.61 2.05 15.98
C LEU A 81 5.62 3.16 16.33
N GLY A 82 5.83 3.39 17.64
CA GLY A 82 6.66 4.51 18.10
C GLY A 82 6.17 5.85 17.56
N PRO A 83 7.06 6.68 16.99
CA PRO A 83 6.73 8.00 16.48
C PRO A 83 6.09 7.98 15.08
N VAL A 84 5.83 6.80 14.48
CA VAL A 84 5.38 6.67 13.09
C VAL A 84 3.95 6.13 13.02
N LEU A 85 3.13 6.77 12.19
CA LEU A 85 1.80 6.29 11.80
C LEU A 85 1.89 5.46 10.53
N PHE A 86 1.24 4.32 10.50
CA PHE A 86 1.17 3.42 9.36
C PHE A 86 -0.23 3.38 8.76
N LEU A 87 -0.30 3.23 7.46
CA LEU A 87 -1.53 3.16 6.69
C LEU A 87 -1.42 2.13 5.58
N SER A 88 -2.38 1.20 5.46
CA SER A 88 -2.52 0.35 4.27
C SER A 88 -3.64 0.85 3.36
N LEU A 89 -3.43 0.68 2.05
CA LEU A 89 -4.38 1.07 1.01
C LEU A 89 -4.55 -0.08 0.01
N ASN A 90 -5.78 -0.37 -0.35
CA ASN A 90 -6.10 -1.29 -1.45
C ASN A 90 -6.04 -0.53 -2.78
N VAL A 91 -4.86 -0.54 -3.38
CA VAL A 91 -4.56 0.05 -4.69
C VAL A 91 -3.97 -1.04 -5.58
N PRO A 92 -4.77 -1.77 -6.36
CA PRO A 92 -4.29 -2.85 -7.21
C PRO A 92 -3.66 -2.34 -8.51
N GLY A 93 -2.72 -3.11 -9.07
CA GLY A 93 -2.33 -3.03 -10.47
C GLY A 93 -3.37 -3.67 -11.40
N PRO A 94 -3.34 -3.43 -12.71
CA PRO A 94 -2.90 -2.18 -13.31
C PRO A 94 -3.94 -1.07 -13.14
N ASN A 95 -3.47 0.17 -13.09
CA ASN A 95 -4.32 1.37 -13.14
C ASN A 95 -5.44 1.41 -12.07
N ASN A 96 -5.18 0.89 -10.86
CA ASN A 96 -6.13 0.90 -9.75
C ASN A 96 -7.51 0.32 -10.08
N HIS A 97 -7.57 -0.69 -10.95
CA HIS A 97 -8.82 -1.28 -11.45
C HIS A 97 -9.81 -0.25 -12.04
N PHE A 98 -9.28 0.82 -12.63
CA PHE A 98 -10.04 1.97 -13.12
C PHE A 98 -11.12 1.56 -14.13
N GLY A 99 -10.88 0.55 -14.95
CA GLY A 99 -11.78 0.13 -16.02
C GLY A 99 -11.09 0.16 -17.39
N LEU A 100 -11.90 0.18 -18.45
CA LEU A 100 -11.41 0.14 -19.82
C LEU A 100 -11.36 1.55 -20.44
N GLY A 101 -10.23 1.88 -21.04
CA GLY A 101 -10.03 3.16 -21.72
C GLY A 101 -10.14 4.34 -20.75
N SER A 102 -11.03 5.27 -21.06
CA SER A 102 -11.28 6.48 -20.25
C SER A 102 -12.48 6.37 -19.30
N MET A 103 -13.18 5.25 -19.31
CA MET A 103 -14.36 5.02 -18.47
C MET A 103 -13.99 4.31 -17.18
N PRO A 104 -14.26 4.93 -16.01
CA PRO A 104 -14.06 4.27 -14.73
C PRO A 104 -15.05 3.13 -14.54
N SER A 105 -14.61 2.05 -13.87
CA SER A 105 -15.49 0.97 -13.44
C SER A 105 -16.35 1.39 -12.25
N ASP A 106 -17.52 0.78 -12.08
CA ASP A 106 -18.38 1.02 -10.90
C ASP A 106 -17.66 0.70 -9.60
N GLU A 107 -16.82 -0.33 -9.61
CA GLU A 107 -15.98 -0.70 -8.47
C GLU A 107 -15.00 0.44 -8.11
N TYR A 108 -14.28 0.97 -9.10
CA TYR A 108 -13.37 2.10 -8.89
C TYR A 108 -14.12 3.31 -8.33
N LEU A 109 -15.27 3.66 -8.91
CA LEU A 109 -16.10 4.78 -8.45
C LEU A 109 -16.57 4.61 -7.01
N ALA A 110 -16.82 3.37 -6.56
CA ALA A 110 -17.21 3.08 -5.19
C ALA A 110 -16.04 3.09 -4.21
N ARG A 111 -14.88 2.52 -4.59
CA ARG A 111 -13.72 2.33 -3.72
C ARG A 111 -12.81 3.54 -3.64
N ASN A 112 -12.52 4.21 -4.77
CA ASN A 112 -11.54 5.31 -4.82
C ASN A 112 -11.85 6.47 -3.86
N PRO A 113 -13.11 6.94 -3.70
CA PRO A 113 -13.42 7.96 -2.70
C PRO A 113 -13.10 7.52 -1.26
N LEU A 114 -13.35 6.25 -0.90
CA LEU A 114 -13.03 5.70 0.42
C LEU A 114 -11.52 5.68 0.65
N LEU A 115 -10.77 5.25 -0.36
CA LEU A 115 -9.31 5.22 -0.35
C LEU A 115 -8.73 6.63 -0.13
N ILE A 116 -9.19 7.61 -0.90
CA ILE A 116 -8.71 9.00 -0.82
C ILE A 116 -9.06 9.63 0.54
N ASP A 117 -10.26 9.38 1.04
CA ASP A 117 -10.69 9.85 2.36
C ASP A 117 -9.83 9.24 3.47
N TRP A 118 -9.56 7.94 3.43
CA TRP A 118 -8.71 7.25 4.38
C TRP A 118 -7.28 7.78 4.40
N LEU A 119 -6.72 8.05 3.21
CA LEU A 119 -5.40 8.66 3.07
C LEU A 119 -5.35 10.05 3.71
N ARG A 120 -6.33 10.91 3.43
CA ARG A 120 -6.44 12.25 4.03
C ARG A 120 -6.61 12.19 5.54
N GLN A 121 -7.47 11.31 6.04
CA GLN A 121 -7.65 11.08 7.47
C GLN A 121 -6.35 10.61 8.13
N GLY A 122 -5.59 9.71 7.48
CA GLY A 122 -4.27 9.27 7.95
C GLY A 122 -3.32 10.45 8.17
N PHE A 123 -3.18 11.33 7.19
CA PHE A 123 -2.36 12.54 7.32
C PHE A 123 -2.89 13.51 8.38
N ALA A 124 -4.21 13.68 8.50
CA ALA A 124 -4.81 14.51 9.53
C ALA A 124 -4.50 13.98 10.95
N VAL A 125 -4.59 12.65 11.14
CA VAL A 125 -4.19 11.98 12.39
C VAL A 125 -2.70 12.19 12.67
N ALA A 126 -1.85 11.96 11.67
CA ALA A 126 -0.40 12.12 11.81
C ALA A 126 -0.01 13.55 12.23
N ARG A 127 -0.64 14.57 11.65
CA ARG A 127 -0.44 15.99 12.04
C ARG A 127 -0.95 16.26 13.45
N ARG A 128 -2.16 15.83 13.78
CA ARG A 128 -2.76 16.03 15.10
C ARG A 128 -1.92 15.41 16.22
N GLU A 129 -1.36 14.25 15.96
CA GLU A 129 -0.56 13.48 16.91
C GLU A 129 0.94 13.80 16.82
N GLN A 130 1.32 14.78 16.01
CA GLN A 130 2.71 15.19 15.80
C GLN A 130 3.63 14.01 15.48
N ALA A 131 3.16 13.09 14.62
CA ALA A 131 3.96 11.95 14.20
C ALA A 131 5.23 12.42 13.48
N ALA A 132 6.38 11.83 13.80
CA ALA A 132 7.64 12.11 13.13
C ALA A 132 7.64 11.59 11.68
N GLY A 133 6.85 10.56 11.40
CA GLY A 133 6.71 10.01 10.07
C GLY A 133 5.40 9.29 9.82
N MET A 134 5.17 9.03 8.53
CA MET A 134 4.04 8.25 8.04
C MET A 134 4.53 7.21 7.03
N VAL A 135 4.12 5.95 7.21
CA VAL A 135 4.37 4.86 6.26
C VAL A 135 3.06 4.49 5.60
N ILE A 136 3.02 4.54 4.28
CA ILE A 136 1.87 4.14 3.46
C ILE A 136 2.27 2.88 2.71
N VAL A 137 1.45 1.81 2.82
CA VAL A 137 1.72 0.53 2.16
C VAL A 137 0.58 0.21 1.20
N MET A 138 0.91 -0.12 -0.05
CA MET A 138 -0.03 -0.53 -1.08
C MET A 138 0.64 -1.50 -2.06
N GLN A 139 -0.11 -2.09 -3.00
CA GLN A 139 0.48 -3.03 -3.96
C GLN A 139 1.00 -2.32 -5.21
N ALA A 140 0.18 -1.51 -5.89
CA ALA A 140 0.48 -1.00 -7.22
C ALA A 140 1.65 -0.02 -7.29
N ASN A 141 2.38 -0.03 -8.40
CA ASN A 141 3.27 1.06 -8.80
C ASN A 141 2.43 2.16 -9.51
N PRO A 142 2.22 3.33 -8.90
CA PRO A 142 1.33 4.36 -9.46
C PRO A 142 1.95 5.14 -10.64
N GLY A 143 3.15 4.80 -11.07
CA GLY A 143 3.77 5.40 -12.26
C GLY A 143 4.29 6.83 -12.05
N PHE A 144 5.10 7.07 -11.04
CA PHE A 144 5.65 8.40 -10.74
C PHE A 144 6.32 9.11 -11.93
N LYS A 145 7.01 8.37 -12.81
CA LYS A 145 7.63 8.95 -14.02
C LYS A 145 6.58 9.52 -14.96
N HIS A 146 5.48 8.80 -15.20
CA HIS A 146 4.36 9.27 -16.01
C HIS A 146 3.68 10.47 -15.34
N HIS A 147 3.50 10.44 -14.02
CA HIS A 147 2.94 11.57 -13.27
C HIS A 147 3.81 12.83 -13.41
N ALA A 148 5.12 12.71 -13.28
CA ALA A 148 6.04 13.83 -13.45
C ALA A 148 6.02 14.42 -14.87
N ALA A 149 5.73 13.59 -15.87
CA ALA A 149 5.57 14.00 -17.27
C ALA A 149 4.16 14.51 -17.65
N GLY A 150 3.22 14.55 -16.70
CA GLY A 150 1.82 14.92 -16.96
C GLY A 150 0.98 13.82 -17.63
N LEU A 151 1.49 12.59 -17.69
CA LEU A 151 0.89 11.43 -18.35
C LEU A 151 0.34 10.42 -17.35
N THR A 152 -0.19 10.89 -16.23
CA THR A 152 -0.71 10.02 -15.15
C THR A 152 -1.84 9.13 -15.64
N HIS A 153 -1.77 7.85 -15.34
CA HIS A 153 -2.90 6.93 -15.55
C HIS A 153 -4.10 7.38 -14.70
N ALA A 154 -5.29 7.36 -15.29
CA ALA A 154 -6.49 7.95 -14.71
C ALA A 154 -6.79 7.41 -13.30
N GLY A 155 -6.63 6.09 -13.08
CA GLY A 155 -6.91 5.45 -11.79
C GLY A 155 -5.93 5.80 -10.67
N TYR A 156 -4.76 6.38 -10.97
CA TYR A 156 -3.79 6.82 -9.95
C TYR A 156 -3.75 8.33 -9.75
N ARG A 157 -4.51 9.11 -10.52
CA ARG A 157 -4.44 10.57 -10.50
C ARG A 157 -4.79 11.12 -9.11
N ASP A 158 -5.95 10.77 -8.59
CA ASP A 158 -6.43 11.28 -7.30
C ASP A 158 -5.49 10.87 -6.16
N LEU A 159 -4.99 9.63 -6.20
CA LEU A 159 -4.02 9.12 -5.24
C LEU A 159 -2.73 9.95 -5.25
N LEU A 160 -2.11 10.14 -6.41
CA LEU A 160 -0.84 10.85 -6.53
C LEU A 160 -0.97 12.34 -6.21
N GLU A 161 -2.08 12.98 -6.59
CA GLU A 161 -2.34 14.37 -6.24
C GLU A 161 -2.62 14.56 -4.75
N THR A 162 -3.39 13.65 -4.14
CA THR A 162 -3.63 13.68 -2.70
C THR A 162 -2.33 13.42 -1.93
N LEU A 163 -1.58 12.38 -2.31
CA LEU A 163 -0.29 12.06 -1.70
C LEU A 163 0.67 13.26 -1.76
N ARG A 164 0.77 13.93 -2.92
CA ARG A 164 1.62 15.11 -3.08
C ARG A 164 1.16 16.27 -2.19
N THR A 165 -0.13 16.57 -2.18
CA THR A 165 -0.70 17.67 -1.41
C THR A 165 -0.53 17.45 0.08
N GLU A 166 -0.84 16.27 0.57
CA GLU A 166 -0.73 15.91 1.98
C GLU A 166 0.74 15.85 2.45
N THR A 167 1.64 15.32 1.60
CA THR A 167 3.09 15.30 1.91
C THR A 167 3.66 16.72 2.01
N LEU A 168 3.21 17.66 1.16
CA LEU A 168 3.62 19.08 1.25
C LEU A 168 3.17 19.74 2.56
N ALA A 169 2.00 19.36 3.07
CA ALA A 169 1.43 19.91 4.30
C ALA A 169 1.90 19.17 5.57
N PHE A 170 2.71 18.13 5.43
CA PHE A 170 3.21 17.32 6.54
C PHE A 170 4.68 17.63 6.83
N SER A 171 5.00 17.99 8.08
CA SER A 171 6.36 18.31 8.51
C SER A 171 7.28 17.10 8.72
N GLY A 172 6.68 15.90 8.90
CA GLY A 172 7.42 14.65 9.10
C GLY A 172 7.82 13.97 7.79
N GLN A 173 8.47 12.82 7.92
CA GLN A 173 8.91 12.00 6.78
C GLN A 173 7.79 11.08 6.30
N VAL A 174 7.64 10.94 5.00
CA VAL A 174 6.67 10.05 4.35
C VAL A 174 7.40 8.94 3.61
N LEU A 175 7.09 7.69 3.93
CA LEU A 175 7.58 6.52 3.24
C LEU A 175 6.40 5.83 2.53
N LEU A 176 6.45 5.75 1.21
CA LEU A 176 5.54 4.91 0.43
C LEU A 176 6.22 3.58 0.13
N VAL A 177 5.60 2.49 0.57
CA VAL A 177 6.01 1.11 0.27
C VAL A 177 5.05 0.51 -0.73
N HIS A 178 5.57 -0.02 -1.85
CA HIS A 178 4.77 -0.71 -2.84
C HIS A 178 5.54 -1.82 -3.56
N GLY A 179 4.86 -2.63 -4.36
CA GLY A 179 5.41 -3.69 -5.19
C GLY A 179 5.10 -3.48 -6.67
N ASP A 180 4.45 -4.47 -7.29
CA ASP A 180 3.88 -4.53 -8.64
C ASP A 180 4.92 -4.78 -9.75
N THR A 181 5.87 -3.90 -9.98
CA THR A 181 6.82 -4.08 -11.10
C THR A 181 8.00 -4.98 -10.77
N HIS A 182 8.07 -5.53 -9.56
CA HIS A 182 9.10 -6.46 -9.09
C HIS A 182 10.54 -5.91 -9.12
N TRP A 183 10.68 -4.59 -9.22
CA TRP A 183 11.96 -3.92 -9.34
C TRP A 183 12.30 -3.16 -8.05
N GLN A 184 13.06 -3.83 -7.17
CA GLN A 184 13.44 -3.23 -5.90
C GLN A 184 14.23 -1.93 -6.10
N ARG A 185 13.79 -0.86 -5.44
CA ARG A 185 14.46 0.44 -5.43
C ARG A 185 14.01 1.32 -4.27
N ILE A 186 14.87 2.26 -3.92
CA ILE A 186 14.60 3.30 -2.92
C ILE A 186 14.99 4.62 -3.56
N ASP A 187 14.03 5.56 -3.69
CA ASP A 187 14.27 6.86 -4.32
C ASP A 187 13.24 7.92 -3.87
N GLN A 188 13.36 9.14 -4.38
CA GLN A 188 12.47 10.28 -4.11
C GLN A 188 11.78 10.75 -5.41
N PRO A 189 10.81 9.99 -5.93
CA PRO A 189 10.22 10.27 -7.23
C PRO A 189 9.15 11.36 -7.21
N LEU A 190 8.59 11.70 -6.04
CA LEU A 190 7.52 12.70 -5.93
C LEU A 190 8.09 14.10 -6.09
N ARG A 191 7.47 14.90 -6.96
CA ARG A 191 7.95 16.22 -7.33
C ARG A 191 7.09 17.33 -6.74
N HIS A 192 7.75 18.37 -6.25
CA HIS A 192 7.09 19.59 -5.81
C HIS A 192 6.34 20.24 -6.98
N PRO A 193 5.06 20.65 -6.85
CA PRO A 193 4.23 21.06 -7.98
C PRO A 193 4.75 22.33 -8.69
N LYS A 194 5.37 23.25 -7.95
CA LYS A 194 5.90 24.52 -8.50
C LYS A 194 7.35 24.38 -8.97
N THR A 195 8.25 23.90 -8.11
CA THR A 195 9.70 23.87 -8.40
C THR A 195 10.14 22.68 -9.23
N LYS A 196 9.31 21.64 -9.32
CA LYS A 196 9.61 20.35 -9.97
C LYS A 196 10.77 19.56 -9.35
N LEU A 197 11.38 20.07 -8.28
CA LEU A 197 12.42 19.36 -7.53
C LEU A 197 11.85 18.19 -6.74
N PRO A 198 12.64 17.16 -6.39
CA PRO A 198 12.22 16.11 -5.49
C PRO A 198 11.74 16.67 -4.15
N MET A 199 10.68 16.09 -3.61
CA MET A 199 10.23 16.39 -2.25
C MET A 199 11.11 15.60 -1.28
N THR A 200 11.92 16.29 -0.50
CA THR A 200 12.96 15.69 0.36
C THR A 200 12.38 14.91 1.55
N ASN A 201 11.14 15.22 1.94
CA ASN A 201 10.42 14.50 2.99
C ASN A 201 9.58 13.32 2.46
N PHE A 202 9.77 12.91 1.19
CA PHE A 202 9.10 11.76 0.60
C PHE A 202 10.10 10.74 0.08
N THR A 203 9.99 9.50 0.53
CA THR A 203 10.77 8.37 0.02
C THR A 203 9.83 7.28 -0.48
N ARG A 204 10.16 6.69 -1.63
CA ARG A 204 9.53 5.47 -2.12
C ARG A 204 10.45 4.28 -1.86
N LEU A 205 9.87 3.19 -1.34
CA LEU A 205 10.43 1.86 -1.33
C LEU A 205 9.58 0.96 -2.22
N GLU A 206 10.11 0.53 -3.36
CA GLU A 206 9.53 -0.55 -4.14
C GLU A 206 10.19 -1.86 -3.74
N THR A 207 9.37 -2.87 -3.42
CA THR A 207 9.82 -4.15 -2.90
C THR A 207 10.21 -5.11 -4.03
N PHE A 208 10.85 -6.21 -3.66
CA PHE A 208 11.10 -7.33 -4.56
C PHE A 208 9.81 -8.01 -5.01
N GLY A 209 9.87 -8.71 -6.14
CA GLY A 209 8.87 -9.62 -6.64
C GLY A 209 9.48 -10.69 -7.53
N TYR A 210 8.73 -11.77 -7.81
CA TYR A 210 9.21 -12.83 -8.68
C TYR A 210 9.59 -12.30 -10.06
N PRO A 211 10.74 -12.72 -10.67
CA PRO A 211 11.71 -13.72 -10.17
C PRO A 211 12.77 -13.16 -9.22
N LEU A 212 12.81 -11.86 -8.98
CA LEU A 212 13.80 -11.17 -8.15
C LEU A 212 13.31 -11.17 -6.69
N MET A 213 13.48 -12.30 -6.01
CA MET A 213 12.99 -12.47 -4.63
C MET A 213 13.89 -11.77 -3.61
N GLY A 214 13.30 -11.29 -2.54
CA GLY A 214 14.01 -10.63 -1.46
C GLY A 214 13.04 -9.97 -0.47
N TRP A 215 13.61 -9.28 0.51
CA TRP A 215 12.87 -8.49 1.47
C TRP A 215 13.69 -7.27 1.89
N VAL A 216 13.02 -6.27 2.44
CA VAL A 216 13.67 -5.06 2.93
C VAL A 216 13.28 -4.84 4.37
N LYS A 217 14.27 -4.65 5.24
CA LYS A 217 14.07 -4.20 6.61
C LYS A 217 14.07 -2.68 6.64
N VAL A 218 13.01 -2.11 7.16
CA VAL A 218 12.91 -0.67 7.43
C VAL A 218 13.10 -0.47 8.93
N ILE A 219 14.07 0.38 9.29
CA ILE A 219 14.38 0.73 10.67
C ILE A 219 13.91 2.16 10.89
N ILE A 220 13.09 2.36 11.91
CA ILE A 220 12.70 3.68 12.39
C ILE A 220 13.80 4.15 13.35
N ASP A 221 14.43 5.27 13.05
CA ASP A 221 15.53 5.85 13.79
C ASP A 221 15.25 7.34 13.96
N ASP A 222 14.72 7.72 15.10
CA ASP A 222 14.27 9.08 15.41
C ASP A 222 15.41 10.05 15.70
N GLU A 223 16.65 9.56 15.82
CA GLU A 223 17.84 10.39 15.87
C GLU A 223 18.27 10.89 14.48
N LEU A 224 17.78 10.24 13.40
CA LEU A 224 18.12 10.61 12.02
C LEU A 224 17.09 11.58 11.41
N PRO A 225 17.54 12.65 10.74
CA PRO A 225 16.62 13.57 10.06
C PRO A 225 15.72 12.91 9.00
N GLN A 226 16.18 11.85 8.35
CA GLN A 226 15.42 11.08 7.37
C GLN A 226 14.50 10.03 8.01
N LEU A 227 14.59 9.78 9.31
CA LEU A 227 13.78 8.87 10.11
C LEU A 227 13.87 7.38 9.71
N PHE A 228 14.02 7.07 8.43
CA PHE A 228 14.00 5.70 7.91
C PHE A 228 15.37 5.27 7.40
N ARG A 229 15.82 4.10 7.84
CA ARG A 229 17.00 3.43 7.34
C ARG A 229 16.61 2.07 6.75
N PHE A 230 17.28 1.65 5.69
CA PHE A 230 16.91 0.49 4.90
C PHE A 230 18.05 -0.52 4.84
N GLU A 231 17.71 -1.79 5.09
CA GLU A 231 18.59 -2.93 4.86
C GLU A 231 17.95 -3.82 3.80
N VAL A 232 18.61 -3.95 2.65
CA VAL A 232 18.08 -4.67 1.49
C VAL A 232 18.66 -6.09 1.46
N HIS A 233 17.79 -7.10 1.44
CA HIS A 233 18.16 -8.51 1.51
C HIS A 233 17.66 -9.26 0.28
N PRO A 234 18.40 -9.27 -0.84
CA PRO A 234 18.05 -10.07 -2.00
C PRO A 234 18.22 -11.56 -1.69
N TYR A 235 17.27 -12.38 -2.12
CA TYR A 235 17.40 -13.84 -2.01
C TYR A 235 18.46 -14.32 -3.02
N ARG A 236 19.49 -14.95 -2.52
CA ARG A 236 20.51 -15.64 -3.34
C ARG A 236 20.26 -17.14 -3.25
N ARG A 237 19.98 -17.80 -4.38
CA ARG A 237 20.03 -19.26 -4.40
C ARG A 237 21.46 -19.69 -4.01
N ARG A 238 21.57 -20.54 -3.02
CA ARG A 238 22.81 -21.24 -2.69
C ARG A 238 23.07 -22.32 -3.74
#